data_1e65b8bd64a521c77afff02cf929ffc4
#
_entry.id   1e65b8bd64a521c77afff02cf929ffc4
#
_cell.length_a   1.000
_cell.length_b   1.000
_cell.length_c   1.000
_cell.angle_alpha   90.00
_cell.angle_beta   90.00
_cell.angle_gamma   90.00
#
_symmetry.space_group_name_H-M   'P 1'
#
loop_
_entity.id
_entity.type
_entity.pdbx_description
1 polymer ?
#
loop_
_entity_poly.entity_id
_entity_poly.type
_entity_poly.pdbx_seq_one_letter_code
_entity_poly.pdbx_strand_id
1 'polypeptide(L)'
;MLKIIDVHVADIRFPTSSHSDGSDAMNPDPDYSATYVTLITNSELKGNGLTFTIGRGNELCVAAVHSLKYMLVNKDFVEITRNMGEFWRSLVGDSQLRWVGPEKGVIHLATAAIVNALWDL
;
A
#
# COMPACT_ATOMS: atom_id res chain seq x y z
N MET A 1 -1.53 -18.93 -16.60
CA MET A 1 -0.65 -17.87 -16.08
C MET A 1 -1.48 -16.87 -15.29
N LEU A 2 -1.18 -16.71 -14.03
CA LEU A 2 -1.88 -15.76 -13.15
C LEU A 2 -1.26 -14.37 -13.32
N LYS A 3 -2.04 -13.41 -13.81
CA LYS A 3 -1.60 -12.02 -14.02
C LYS A 3 -2.37 -11.07 -13.13
N ILE A 4 -1.67 -10.08 -12.62
CA ILE A 4 -2.31 -8.92 -11.98
C ILE A 4 -2.79 -8.01 -13.11
N ILE A 5 -4.10 -7.75 -13.18
CA ILE A 5 -4.68 -6.92 -14.24
C ILE A 5 -5.06 -5.53 -13.76
N ASP A 6 -5.22 -5.33 -12.47
CA ASP A 6 -5.48 -4.02 -11.89
C ASP A 6 -5.10 -3.97 -10.43
N VAL A 7 -4.96 -2.77 -9.89
CA VAL A 7 -4.71 -2.50 -8.47
C VAL A 7 -5.76 -1.49 -8.01
N HIS A 8 -6.64 -1.91 -7.14
CA HIS A 8 -7.60 -1.02 -6.49
C HIS A 8 -7.01 -0.54 -5.16
N VAL A 9 -7.25 0.70 -4.83
CA VAL A 9 -6.83 1.28 -3.55
C VAL A 9 -7.97 2.10 -2.98
N ALA A 10 -8.22 1.93 -1.68
CA ALA A 10 -9.25 2.65 -0.94
C ALA A 10 -8.63 3.44 0.21
N ASP A 11 -9.11 4.67 0.40
CA ASP A 11 -8.81 5.51 1.54
C ASP A 11 -9.89 5.25 2.60
N ILE A 12 -9.54 4.48 3.63
CA ILE A 12 -10.48 4.08 4.68
C ILE A 12 -10.15 4.83 5.95
N ARG A 13 -11.14 5.52 6.51
CA ARG A 13 -10.98 6.35 7.71
C ARG A 13 -12.05 6.06 8.75
N PHE A 14 -11.63 6.08 10.01
CA PHE A 14 -12.51 5.95 11.16
C PHE A 14 -12.39 7.20 12.03
N PRO A 15 -13.50 7.84 12.42
CA PRO A 15 -13.46 9.10 13.17
C PRO A 15 -13.14 8.88 14.66
N THR A 16 -12.05 8.23 14.94
CA THR A 16 -11.64 7.89 16.31
C THR A 16 -11.29 9.11 17.14
N SER A 17 -10.90 10.23 16.50
CA SER A 17 -10.64 11.49 17.19
C SER A 17 -11.88 12.11 17.84
N SER A 18 -13.07 11.78 17.35
CA SER A 18 -14.33 12.34 17.88
C SER A 18 -14.55 11.98 19.36
N HIS A 19 -14.00 10.88 19.85
CA HIS A 19 -14.07 10.43 21.23
C HIS A 19 -12.69 10.24 21.87
N SER A 20 -11.64 10.77 21.22
CA SER A 20 -10.24 10.62 21.64
C SER A 20 -9.79 9.16 21.77
N ASP A 21 -10.39 8.25 21.02
CA ASP A 21 -10.00 6.84 21.02
C ASP A 21 -8.58 6.69 20.46
N GLY A 22 -7.70 6.06 21.22
CA GLY A 22 -6.30 5.86 20.83
C GLY A 22 -5.45 7.12 20.89
N SER A 23 -5.97 8.23 21.45
CA SER A 23 -5.19 9.46 21.61
C SER A 23 -4.14 9.33 22.73
N ASP A 24 -3.06 10.08 22.59
CA ASP A 24 -2.01 10.23 23.59
C ASP A 24 -1.44 11.65 23.53
N ALA A 25 -0.40 11.90 24.34
CA ALA A 25 0.24 13.23 24.43
C ALA A 25 0.85 13.70 23.11
N MET A 26 1.33 12.77 22.27
CA MET A 26 1.96 13.06 20.98
C MET A 26 0.95 13.05 19.83
N ASN A 27 -0.14 12.29 19.98
CA ASN A 27 -1.16 12.12 18.96
C ASN A 27 -2.53 12.41 19.59
N PRO A 28 -2.90 13.71 19.76
CA PRO A 28 -4.10 14.08 20.49
C PRO A 28 -5.40 13.83 19.71
N ASP A 29 -5.33 13.76 18.38
CA ASP A 29 -6.51 13.68 17.51
C ASP A 29 -6.35 12.63 16.39
N PRO A 30 -5.96 11.38 16.67
CA PRO A 30 -5.79 10.39 15.60
C PRO A 30 -7.14 9.96 15.03
N ASP A 31 -7.20 9.90 13.69
CA ASP A 31 -8.29 9.25 12.96
C ASP A 31 -7.71 7.98 12.33
N TYR A 32 -7.87 6.84 12.97
CA TYR A 32 -7.31 5.59 12.49
C TYR A 32 -7.75 5.32 11.07
N SER A 33 -6.80 5.03 10.22
CA SER A 33 -6.99 4.99 8.77
C SER A 33 -6.21 3.84 8.16
N ALA A 34 -6.62 3.42 6.98
CA ALA A 34 -5.91 2.44 6.19
C ALA A 34 -5.90 2.84 4.72
N THR A 35 -4.75 2.70 4.10
CA THR A 35 -4.65 2.62 2.64
C THR A 35 -4.80 1.15 2.30
N TYR A 36 -5.96 0.77 1.77
CA TYR A 36 -6.33 -0.62 1.51
C TYR A 36 -6.13 -0.95 0.04
N VAL A 37 -5.30 -1.95 -0.23
CA VAL A 37 -4.97 -2.39 -1.59
C VAL A 37 -5.64 -3.71 -1.88
N THR A 38 -6.26 -3.81 -3.06
CA THR A 38 -6.77 -5.06 -3.61
C THR A 38 -6.15 -5.28 -4.98
N LEU A 39 -5.38 -6.36 -5.12
CA LEU A 39 -4.86 -6.81 -6.40
C LEU A 39 -5.93 -7.61 -7.12
N ILE A 40 -6.25 -7.20 -8.33
CA ILE A 40 -7.21 -7.88 -9.21
C ILE A 40 -6.41 -8.72 -10.21
N THR A 41 -6.80 -9.98 -10.35
CA THR A 41 -6.13 -10.89 -11.29
C THR A 41 -7.03 -11.24 -12.46
N ASN A 42 -6.46 -11.91 -13.45
CA ASN A 42 -7.19 -12.48 -14.59
C ASN A 42 -7.97 -13.76 -14.22
N SER A 43 -8.14 -14.02 -12.91
CA SER A 43 -8.92 -15.13 -12.35
C SER A 43 -9.87 -14.60 -11.28
N GLU A 44 -10.49 -15.51 -10.54
CA GLU A 44 -11.35 -15.16 -9.40
C GLU A 44 -10.54 -14.75 -8.15
N LEU A 45 -9.22 -15.01 -8.15
CA LEU A 45 -8.37 -14.72 -7.01
C LEU A 45 -8.10 -13.22 -6.92
N LYS A 46 -8.12 -12.71 -5.69
CA LYS A 46 -7.76 -11.34 -5.34
C LYS A 46 -6.85 -11.37 -4.12
N GLY A 47 -5.90 -10.44 -4.08
CA GLY A 47 -5.02 -10.27 -2.92
C GLY A 47 -5.29 -8.95 -2.24
N ASN A 48 -5.36 -8.97 -0.91
CA ASN A 48 -5.66 -7.79 -0.10
C ASN A 48 -4.52 -7.49 0.87
N GLY A 49 -4.19 -6.20 0.98
CA GLY A 49 -3.19 -5.72 1.93
C GLY A 49 -3.49 -4.28 2.32
N LEU A 50 -2.96 -3.86 3.45
CA LEU A 50 -3.16 -2.49 3.91
C LEU A 50 -1.91 -1.95 4.58
N THR A 51 -1.83 -0.63 4.65
CA THR A 51 -0.94 0.08 5.55
C THR A 51 -1.76 0.99 6.45
N PHE A 52 -1.30 1.13 7.69
CA PHE A 52 -1.96 1.94 8.71
C PHE A 52 -1.45 3.36 8.70
N THR A 53 -2.36 4.33 8.83
CA THR A 53 -2.06 5.73 9.10
C THR A 53 -3.02 6.25 10.19
N ILE A 54 -2.85 7.50 10.59
CA ILE A 54 -3.66 8.09 11.66
C ILE A 54 -4.46 9.32 11.20
N GLY A 55 -4.86 9.33 9.93
CA GLY A 55 -5.76 10.34 9.37
C GLY A 55 -5.15 11.15 8.25
N ARG A 56 -4.82 12.40 8.52
CA ARG A 56 -4.20 13.29 7.53
C ARG A 56 -2.93 12.67 6.96
N GLY A 57 -2.83 12.59 5.65
CA GLY A 57 -1.72 11.95 4.95
C GLY A 57 -2.05 10.56 4.42
N ASN A 58 -3.17 9.95 4.80
CA ASN A 58 -3.58 8.68 4.21
C ASN A 58 -3.73 8.79 2.69
N GLU A 59 -4.24 9.92 2.20
CA GLU A 59 -4.35 10.23 0.77
C GLU A 59 -2.99 10.23 0.05
N LEU A 60 -1.90 10.52 0.74
CA LEU A 60 -0.55 10.46 0.17
C LEU A 60 -0.13 9.00 -0.07
N CYS A 61 -0.48 8.10 0.84
CA CYS A 61 -0.23 6.66 0.67
C CYS A 61 -1.07 6.10 -0.48
N VAL A 62 -2.32 6.53 -0.61
CA VAL A 62 -3.18 6.17 -1.74
C VAL A 62 -2.55 6.61 -3.06
N ALA A 63 -2.11 7.85 -3.16
CA ALA A 63 -1.43 8.36 -4.34
C ALA A 63 -0.14 7.60 -4.64
N ALA A 64 0.63 7.22 -3.62
CA ALA A 64 1.83 6.44 -3.78
C ALA A 64 1.55 5.03 -4.35
N VAL A 65 0.48 4.37 -3.89
CA VAL A 65 0.05 3.09 -4.49
C VAL A 65 -0.26 3.25 -5.97
N HIS A 66 -1.00 4.30 -6.33
CA HIS A 66 -1.28 4.60 -7.74
C HIS A 66 0.00 4.83 -8.55
N SER A 67 0.97 5.51 -7.98
CA SER A 67 2.26 5.78 -8.64
C SER A 67 3.10 4.51 -8.85
N LEU A 68 2.95 3.49 -7.99
CA LEU A 68 3.66 2.22 -8.08
C LEU A 68 2.93 1.17 -8.93
N LYS A 69 1.67 1.42 -9.29
CA LYS A 69 0.78 0.47 -9.96
C LYS A 69 1.38 -0.10 -11.26
N TYR A 70 2.13 0.71 -12.02
CA TYR A 70 2.72 0.28 -13.30
C TYR A 70 3.70 -0.89 -13.14
N MET A 71 4.26 -1.07 -11.95
CA MET A 71 5.17 -2.19 -11.67
C MET A 71 4.43 -3.53 -11.45
N LEU A 72 3.11 -3.48 -11.31
CA LEU A 72 2.27 -4.64 -10.99
C LEU A 72 1.39 -5.04 -12.17
N VAL A 73 0.76 -4.07 -12.82
CA VAL A 73 -0.24 -4.33 -13.85
C VAL A 73 0.38 -4.99 -15.08
N ASN A 74 -0.30 -6.04 -15.56
CA ASN A 74 0.12 -6.91 -16.65
C ASN A 74 1.35 -7.78 -16.34
N LYS A 75 1.76 -7.86 -15.08
CA LYS A 75 2.85 -8.73 -14.65
C LYS A 75 2.34 -10.10 -14.25
N ASP A 76 3.17 -11.11 -14.50
CA ASP A 76 2.94 -12.47 -14.04
C ASP A 76 3.21 -12.55 -12.54
N PHE A 77 2.26 -13.13 -11.81
CA PHE A 77 2.37 -13.27 -10.35
C PHE A 77 3.60 -14.10 -9.95
N VAL A 78 3.87 -15.18 -10.68
CA VAL A 78 5.01 -16.06 -10.38
C VAL A 78 6.34 -15.33 -10.61
N GLU A 79 6.44 -14.53 -11.67
CA GLU A 79 7.63 -13.73 -11.93
C GLU A 79 7.91 -12.73 -10.81
N ILE A 80 6.86 -12.04 -10.33
CA ILE A 80 6.98 -11.12 -9.20
C ILE A 80 7.45 -11.86 -7.94
N THR A 81 6.76 -12.95 -7.61
CA THR A 81 6.94 -13.63 -6.31
C THR A 81 8.14 -14.55 -6.27
N ARG A 82 8.74 -14.86 -7.41
CA ARG A 82 9.97 -15.68 -7.49
C ARG A 82 11.09 -15.10 -6.62
N ASN A 83 11.17 -13.78 -6.53
CA ASN A 83 12.12 -13.09 -5.66
C ASN A 83 11.47 -11.83 -5.08
N MET A 84 10.71 -12.03 -4.00
CA MET A 84 10.00 -10.95 -3.32
C MET A 84 10.92 -9.86 -2.80
N GLY A 85 12.13 -10.22 -2.36
CA GLY A 85 13.11 -9.24 -1.90
C GLY A 85 13.57 -8.30 -3.01
N GLU A 86 13.79 -8.83 -4.20
CA GLU A 86 14.14 -8.01 -5.37
C GLU A 86 12.97 -7.14 -5.81
N PHE A 87 11.77 -7.70 -5.84
CA PHE A 87 10.57 -6.94 -6.16
C PHE A 87 10.35 -5.79 -5.17
N TRP A 88 10.48 -6.06 -3.86
CA TRP A 88 10.40 -5.03 -2.83
C TRP A 88 11.43 -3.91 -3.07
N ARG A 89 12.69 -4.28 -3.36
CA ARG A 89 13.74 -3.31 -3.66
C ARG A 89 13.40 -2.46 -4.89
N SER A 90 12.76 -3.05 -5.90
CA SER A 90 12.34 -2.30 -7.10
C SER A 90 11.28 -1.26 -6.78
N LEU A 91 10.36 -1.56 -5.88
CA LEU A 91 9.31 -0.61 -5.46
C LEU A 91 9.91 0.56 -4.68
N VAL A 92 10.68 0.28 -3.63
CA VAL A 92 11.24 1.33 -2.77
C VAL A 92 12.43 2.04 -3.39
N GLY A 93 13.06 1.45 -4.39
CA GLY A 93 14.23 1.97 -5.09
C GLY A 93 13.94 2.64 -6.43
N ASP A 94 12.67 2.82 -6.80
CA ASP A 94 12.32 3.52 -8.03
C ASP A 94 13.06 4.86 -8.09
N SER A 95 13.71 5.14 -9.23
CA SER A 95 14.65 6.25 -9.36
C SER A 95 14.02 7.63 -9.08
N GLN A 96 12.72 7.77 -9.28
CA GLN A 96 12.01 9.03 -9.06
C GLN A 96 11.22 9.00 -7.75
N LEU A 97 10.53 7.89 -7.45
CA LEU A 97 9.65 7.81 -6.29
C LEU A 97 10.39 7.67 -4.95
N ARG A 98 11.61 7.11 -4.96
CA ARG A 98 12.40 6.96 -3.74
C ARG A 98 12.69 8.27 -3.00
N TRP A 99 12.57 9.39 -3.71
CA TRP A 99 12.77 10.72 -3.14
C TRP A 99 11.53 11.29 -2.46
N VAL A 100 10.39 10.61 -2.62
CA VAL A 100 9.12 11.05 -2.04
C VAL A 100 8.99 10.50 -0.62
N GLY A 101 9.34 11.31 0.33
CA GLY A 101 9.42 10.93 1.73
C GLY A 101 10.74 10.22 2.06
N PRO A 102 11.15 10.27 3.33
CA PRO A 102 12.33 9.55 3.79
C PRO A 102 12.07 8.05 3.81
N GLU A 103 13.12 7.26 3.95
CA GLU A 103 13.01 5.83 4.21
C GLU A 103 12.02 5.57 5.34
N LYS A 104 11.17 4.56 5.16
CA LYS A 104 10.03 4.20 6.03
C LYS A 104 8.91 5.25 6.05
N GLY A 105 8.90 6.16 5.07
CA GLY A 105 7.81 7.11 4.84
C GLY A 105 6.78 6.58 3.82
N VAL A 106 6.22 7.51 3.05
CA VAL A 106 5.05 7.25 2.17
C VAL A 106 5.26 6.07 1.21
N ILE A 107 6.39 6.02 0.51
CA ILE A 107 6.66 4.95 -0.46
C ILE A 107 6.82 3.59 0.23
N HIS A 108 7.43 3.54 1.40
CA HIS A 108 7.55 2.30 2.17
C HIS A 108 6.19 1.83 2.72
N LEU A 109 5.33 2.75 3.16
CA LEU A 109 3.98 2.43 3.60
C LEU A 109 3.14 1.86 2.46
N ALA A 110 3.18 2.51 1.29
CA ALA A 110 2.48 2.01 0.10
C ALA A 110 3.01 0.64 -0.34
N THR A 111 4.33 0.47 -0.33
CA THR A 111 4.98 -0.80 -0.65
C THR A 111 4.55 -1.91 0.32
N ALA A 112 4.41 -1.61 1.61
CA ALA A 112 3.94 -2.58 2.60
C ALA A 112 2.53 -3.10 2.26
N ALA A 113 1.61 -2.22 1.89
CA ALA A 113 0.26 -2.61 1.49
C ALA A 113 0.28 -3.50 0.24
N ILE A 114 1.09 -3.16 -0.75
CA ILE A 114 1.24 -3.93 -1.99
C ILE A 114 1.84 -5.33 -1.70
N VAL A 115 2.92 -5.38 -0.94
CA VAL A 115 3.59 -6.65 -0.62
C VAL A 115 2.68 -7.57 0.19
N ASN A 116 1.94 -7.02 1.16
CA ASN A 116 0.97 -7.80 1.91
C ASN A 116 -0.14 -8.35 1.01
N ALA A 117 -0.60 -7.56 0.03
CA ALA A 117 -1.58 -8.02 -0.95
C ALA A 117 -1.04 -9.15 -1.84
N LEU A 118 0.24 -9.12 -2.18
CA LEU A 118 0.90 -10.22 -2.91
C LEU A 118 0.98 -11.49 -2.07
N TRP A 119 1.26 -11.37 -0.76
CA TRP A 119 1.30 -12.51 0.14
C TRP A 119 -0.08 -13.12 0.40
N ASP A 120 -1.14 -12.29 0.35
CA ASP A 120 -2.52 -12.76 0.51
C ASP A 120 -3.02 -13.48 -0.74
N LEU A 121 -2.51 -13.12 -1.90
CA LEU A 121 -2.90 -13.69 -3.19
C LEU A 121 -2.37 -15.12 -3.37
#